data_cbc32dc48d084c95f4a24d3e206ab1f7
#
_entry.id   cbc32dc48d084c95f4a24d3e206ab1f7
#
_cell.length_a   1.000
_cell.length_b   1.000
_cell.length_c   1.000
_cell.angle_alpha   90.00
_cell.angle_beta   90.00
_cell.angle_gamma   90.00
#
_symmetry.space_group_name_H-M   'P 1'
#
loop_
_entity.id
_entity.type
_entity.pdbx_description
1 polymer ?
#
loop_
_entity_poly.entity_id
_entity_poly.type
_entity_poly.pdbx_seq_one_letter_code
_entity_poly.pdbx_strand_id
1 'polypeptide(L)'
;MTRRFKSTRKFDKQFKQLDQKTSKQTEKAIELFISDPSHPSLRYKKIQGTDNFYEISVNMSVRIIIEVTSEANDQINTLYIIGTHDDVFPPK
;
A
#
# COMPACT_ATOMS: atom_id res chain seq x y z
N MET A 1 -13.80 -9.65 13.09
CA MET A 1 -13.49 -8.85 11.89
C MET A 1 -12.30 -9.46 11.16
N THR A 2 -12.45 -9.68 9.87
CA THR A 2 -11.39 -10.26 9.04
C THR A 2 -10.75 -9.17 8.19
N ARG A 3 -9.42 -9.21 8.05
CA ARG A 3 -8.70 -8.32 7.13
C ARG A 3 -8.54 -9.05 5.80
N ARG A 4 -9.00 -8.41 4.73
CA ARG A 4 -8.88 -8.94 3.38
C ARG A 4 -8.00 -8.01 2.55
N PHE A 5 -7.34 -8.55 1.54
CA PHE A 5 -6.36 -7.82 0.74
C PHE A 5 -6.63 -8.03 -0.74
N LYS A 6 -6.51 -6.96 -1.49
CA LYS A 6 -6.62 -7.04 -2.95
C LYS A 6 -5.79 -5.91 -3.57
N SER A 7 -5.65 -5.93 -4.88
CA SER A 7 -4.91 -4.89 -5.60
C SER A 7 -5.73 -4.39 -6.77
N THR A 8 -5.42 -3.17 -7.21
CA THR A 8 -6.01 -2.61 -8.42
C THR A 8 -5.21 -3.08 -9.64
N ARG A 9 -5.85 -3.01 -10.81
CA ARG A 9 -5.15 -3.29 -12.07
C ARG A 9 -3.98 -2.33 -12.26
N LYS A 10 -4.15 -1.08 -11.88
CA LYS A 10 -3.08 -0.09 -11.98
C LYS A 10 -1.88 -0.47 -11.12
N PHE A 11 -2.13 -0.87 -9.87
CA PHE A 11 -1.06 -1.34 -8.99
C PHE A 11 -0.33 -2.54 -9.62
N ASP A 12 -1.08 -3.51 -10.14
CA ASP A 12 -0.49 -4.71 -10.71
C ASP A 12 0.42 -4.38 -11.89
N LYS A 13 0.02 -3.44 -12.74
CA LYS A 13 0.85 -2.99 -13.86
C LYS A 13 2.11 -2.28 -13.38
N GLN A 14 1.96 -1.41 -12.39
CA GLN A 14 3.10 -0.69 -11.82
C GLN A 14 4.10 -1.66 -11.19
N PHE A 15 3.59 -2.65 -10.47
CA PHE A 15 4.43 -3.65 -9.83
C PHE A 15 5.28 -4.42 -10.87
N LYS A 16 4.68 -4.79 -11.99
CA LYS A 16 5.39 -5.51 -13.05
C LYS A 16 6.50 -4.69 -13.69
N GLN A 17 6.45 -3.37 -13.57
CA GLN A 17 7.45 -2.48 -14.15
C GLN A 17 8.59 -2.13 -13.21
N LEU A 18 8.52 -2.58 -11.95
CA LEU A 18 9.55 -2.31 -10.98
C LEU A 18 10.83 -3.08 -11.33
N ASP A 19 11.98 -2.49 -11.01
CA ASP A 19 13.25 -3.22 -11.08
C ASP A 19 13.24 -4.34 -10.04
N GLN A 20 14.15 -5.30 -10.20
CA GLN A 20 14.18 -6.48 -9.35
C GLN A 20 14.35 -6.13 -7.87
N LYS A 21 15.23 -5.19 -7.56
CA LYS A 21 15.49 -4.79 -6.17
C LYS A 21 14.24 -4.19 -5.53
N THR A 22 13.61 -3.25 -6.21
CA THR A 22 12.41 -2.59 -5.70
C THR A 22 11.24 -3.56 -5.61
N SER A 23 11.13 -4.47 -6.58
CA SER A 23 10.10 -5.50 -6.57
C SER A 23 10.20 -6.38 -5.31
N LYS A 24 11.41 -6.82 -4.96
CA LYS A 24 11.63 -7.62 -3.75
C LYS A 24 11.34 -6.84 -2.49
N GLN A 25 11.72 -5.58 -2.45
CA GLN A 25 11.42 -4.71 -1.31
C GLN A 25 9.91 -4.53 -1.16
N THR A 26 9.20 -4.40 -2.29
CA THR A 26 7.75 -4.26 -2.30
C THR A 26 7.06 -5.51 -1.78
N GLU A 27 7.49 -6.69 -2.23
CA GLU A 27 6.95 -7.95 -1.74
C GLU A 27 7.10 -8.07 -0.23
N LYS A 28 8.29 -7.71 0.27
CA LYS A 28 8.59 -7.76 1.70
C LYS A 28 7.71 -6.81 2.49
N ALA A 29 7.51 -5.59 1.96
CA ALA A 29 6.65 -4.61 2.60
C ALA A 29 5.20 -5.09 2.65
N ILE A 30 4.71 -5.71 1.59
CA ILE A 30 3.34 -6.24 1.53
C ILE A 30 3.18 -7.37 2.53
N GLU A 31 4.13 -8.32 2.59
CA GLU A 31 4.09 -9.41 3.54
C GLU A 31 4.04 -8.88 4.97
N LEU A 32 4.86 -7.88 5.26
CA LEU A 32 4.91 -7.28 6.59
C LEU A 32 3.61 -6.55 6.90
N PHE A 33 3.03 -5.86 5.93
CA PHE A 33 1.76 -5.17 6.11
C PHE A 33 0.64 -6.16 6.45
N ILE A 34 0.64 -7.33 5.82
CA ILE A 34 -0.36 -8.35 6.10
C ILE A 34 -0.18 -8.93 7.51
N SER A 35 1.06 -9.20 7.92
CA SER A 35 1.33 -9.87 9.20
C SER A 35 1.42 -8.91 10.38
N ASP A 36 1.94 -7.70 10.16
CA ASP A 36 2.17 -6.74 11.24
C ASP A 36 2.07 -5.31 10.72
N PRO A 37 0.86 -4.81 10.50
CA PRO A 37 0.66 -3.49 9.88
C PRO A 37 1.19 -2.33 10.73
N SER A 38 1.41 -2.56 12.02
CA SER A 38 1.95 -1.52 12.90
C SER A 38 3.47 -1.52 12.99
N HIS A 39 4.13 -2.39 12.23
CA HIS A 39 5.60 -2.47 12.25
C HIS A 39 6.20 -1.11 11.88
N PRO A 40 7.17 -0.60 12.68
CA PRO A 40 7.70 0.74 12.47
C PRO A 40 8.29 1.00 11.09
N SER A 41 8.88 0.00 10.45
CA SER A 41 9.51 0.17 9.15
C SER A 41 8.52 0.52 8.05
N LEU A 42 7.24 0.17 8.21
CA LEU A 42 6.19 0.48 7.23
C LEU A 42 5.78 1.93 7.26
N ARG A 43 5.92 2.60 8.41
CA ARG A 43 5.46 3.97 8.59
C ARG A 43 4.00 4.13 8.15
N TYR A 44 3.18 3.15 8.51
CA TYR A 44 1.76 3.13 8.15
C TYR A 44 1.06 4.34 8.74
N LYS A 45 0.45 5.15 7.89
CA LYS A 45 -0.27 6.33 8.36
C LYS A 45 -1.36 6.73 7.38
N LYS A 46 -2.39 7.38 7.92
CA LYS A 46 -3.48 7.91 7.12
C LYS A 46 -3.00 9.11 6.32
N ILE A 47 -3.45 9.20 5.06
CA ILE A 47 -3.13 10.35 4.22
C ILE A 47 -4.05 11.50 4.60
N GLN A 48 -3.45 12.63 4.96
CA GLN A 48 -4.18 13.81 5.38
C GLN A 48 -5.09 14.32 4.28
N GLY A 49 -6.31 14.70 4.65
CA GLY A 49 -7.29 15.19 3.68
C GLY A 49 -8.09 14.09 2.99
N THR A 50 -7.89 12.85 3.38
CA THR A 50 -8.65 11.72 2.83
C THR A 50 -9.35 10.97 3.95
N ASP A 51 -10.39 10.21 3.62
CA ASP A 51 -11.14 9.45 4.60
C ASP A 51 -10.61 8.02 4.77
N ASN A 52 -10.15 7.41 3.68
CA ASN A 52 -9.84 5.98 3.70
C ASN A 52 -8.56 5.63 2.95
N PHE A 53 -7.70 6.59 2.68
CA PHE A 53 -6.40 6.31 2.08
C PHE A 53 -5.29 6.37 3.12
N TYR A 54 -4.41 5.39 3.05
CA TYR A 54 -3.25 5.23 3.91
C TYR A 54 -2.02 4.99 3.06
N GLU A 55 -0.85 5.17 3.64
CA GLU A 55 0.40 4.88 2.95
C GLU A 55 1.28 3.95 3.78
N ILE A 56 2.08 3.15 3.09
CA ILE A 56 3.18 2.42 3.69
C ILE A 56 4.45 2.68 2.89
N SER A 57 5.60 2.60 3.57
CA SER A 57 6.90 2.79 2.94
C SER A 57 7.44 1.45 2.45
N VAL A 58 7.89 1.43 1.19
CA VAL A 58 8.63 0.30 0.63
C VAL A 58 10.12 0.51 0.89
N ASN A 59 10.58 1.73 0.63
CA ASN A 59 11.93 2.20 0.92
C ASN A 59 11.86 3.71 1.12
N MET A 60 12.99 4.41 1.10
CA MET A 60 13.00 5.85 1.35
C MET A 60 12.25 6.64 0.27
N SER A 61 12.18 6.13 -0.94
CA SER A 61 11.60 6.85 -2.08
C SER A 61 10.24 6.33 -2.50
N VAL A 62 9.97 5.04 -2.29
CA VAL A 62 8.78 4.37 -2.85
C VAL A 62 7.75 4.14 -1.77
N ARG A 63 6.49 4.46 -2.11
CA ARG A 63 5.33 4.31 -1.23
C ARG A 63 4.24 3.51 -1.93
N ILE A 64 3.48 2.77 -1.13
CA ILE A 64 2.24 2.14 -1.60
C ILE A 64 1.08 2.88 -0.94
N ILE A 65 0.10 3.26 -1.75
CA ILE A 65 -1.13 3.85 -1.25
C ILE A 65 -2.15 2.73 -1.11
N ILE A 66 -2.79 2.67 0.05
CA ILE A 66 -3.73 1.62 0.39
C ILE A 66 -5.08 2.25 0.68
N GLU A 67 -6.11 1.76 0.01
CA GLU A 67 -7.48 2.15 0.31
C GLU A 67 -8.06 1.17 1.32
N VAL A 68 -8.56 1.68 2.43
CA VAL A 68 -9.15 0.84 3.47
C VAL A 68 -10.65 1.08 3.51
N THR A 69 -11.41 0.04 3.21
CA THR A 69 -12.86 0.10 3.20
C THR A 69 -13.43 -1.03 4.05
N SER A 70 -14.73 -1.00 4.28
CA SER A 70 -15.42 -2.03 5.05
C SER A 70 -16.51 -2.66 4.20
N GLU A 71 -16.63 -3.99 4.30
CA GLU A 71 -17.67 -4.74 3.61
C GLU A 71 -18.15 -5.82 4.56
N ALA A 72 -19.42 -5.76 4.95
CA ALA A 72 -19.98 -6.57 6.01
C ALA A 72 -19.14 -6.38 7.29
N ASN A 73 -18.54 -7.42 7.84
CA ASN A 73 -17.68 -7.31 9.01
C ASN A 73 -16.20 -7.36 8.65
N ASP A 74 -15.87 -7.29 7.37
CA ASP A 74 -14.49 -7.39 6.91
C ASP A 74 -13.90 -6.01 6.64
N GLN A 75 -12.61 -5.87 6.92
CA GLN A 75 -11.84 -4.72 6.50
C GLN A 75 -11.15 -5.09 5.19
N ILE A 76 -11.38 -4.29 4.15
CA ILE A 76 -10.79 -4.51 2.83
C ILE A 76 -9.62 -3.54 2.65
N ASN A 77 -8.44 -4.09 2.42
CA ASN A 77 -7.22 -3.32 2.20
C ASN A 77 -6.84 -3.48 0.74
N THR A 78 -6.99 -2.43 -0.05
CA THR A 78 -6.71 -2.45 -1.48
C THR A 78 -5.38 -1.77 -1.75
N LEU A 79 -4.44 -2.50 -2.33
CA LEU A 79 -3.18 -1.91 -2.81
C LEU A 79 -3.54 -1.09 -4.04
N TYR A 80 -3.60 0.22 -3.88
CA TYR A 80 -4.21 1.12 -4.84
C TYR A 80 -3.24 1.55 -5.94
N ILE A 81 -2.11 2.13 -5.58
CA ILE A 81 -1.04 2.52 -6.49
C ILE A 81 0.30 2.42 -5.75
N ILE A 82 1.39 2.32 -6.52
CA ILE A 82 2.74 2.32 -6.00
C ILE A 82 3.61 3.25 -6.85
N GLY A 83 4.52 3.98 -6.22
CA GLY A 83 5.42 4.88 -6.91
C GLY A 83 6.19 5.72 -5.93
N THR A 84 6.91 6.72 -6.44
CA THR A 84 7.58 7.70 -5.59
C THR A 84 6.53 8.59 -4.92
N HIS A 85 6.94 9.30 -3.88
CA HIS A 85 6.02 10.21 -3.18
C HIS A 85 5.32 11.15 -4.16
N ASP A 86 6.06 11.74 -5.10
CA ASP A 86 5.47 12.68 -6.06
C ASP A 86 4.52 12.00 -7.04
N ASP A 87 4.75 10.73 -7.35
CA ASP A 87 3.89 9.97 -8.26
C ASP A 87 2.55 9.62 -7.63
N VAL A 88 2.51 9.40 -6.32
CA VAL A 88 1.34 8.88 -5.64
C VAL A 88 0.56 9.92 -4.85
N PHE A 89 1.12 11.10 -4.63
CA PHE A 89 0.45 12.17 -3.89
C PHE A 89 0.12 13.34 -4.80
N PRO A 90 -1.13 13.86 -4.74
CA PRO A 90 -2.24 13.25 -4.01
C PRO A 90 -2.73 11.99 -4.73
N PRO A 91 -3.39 11.06 -4.04
CA PRO A 91 -3.92 9.84 -4.66
C PRO A 91 -4.92 10.18 -5.75
N LYS A 92 -4.82 9.50 -6.90
CA LYS A 92 -5.66 9.77 -8.06
C LYS A 92 -6.52 8.59 -8.42
#